data_b80f136c5a62786c70c1e618fdf9ff4c
#
_entry.id   b80f136c5a62786c70c1e618fdf9ff4c
#
_cell.length_a   1.000
_cell.length_b   1.000
_cell.length_c   1.000
_cell.angle_alpha   90.00
_cell.angle_beta   90.00
_cell.angle_gamma   90.00
#
_symmetry.space_group_name_H-M   'P 1'
#
loop_
_entity.id
_entity.type
_entity.pdbx_description
1 polymer ?
#
loop_
_entity_poly.entity_id
_entity_poly.type
_entity_poly.pdbx_seq_one_letter_code
_entity_poly.pdbx_strand_id
1 'polypeptide(L)'
;FPTIDAPNQKTSEEIYITVPDKFVTLSNGELVSQSKKGTNRTDYWKFDQKHAPYLFFMGIGEYEIIKDSYKNIPVNYYVEKEFAPYAKDIFGLTPEMIGFFSDKLGVEYPWNKYSQIVGRDYVSGAMENTTAVMHGEEAYQKPGQLIDENVQENTIAHELFHHWFGDLVTAESWSNLTLNESFANYSEYLWREYKYGKVNAEMHAHENMDAYLNGQNESKTLVRFNYDDKEDMFDLVSYNKGGAILHMLRVYLGDEAFFTGLKQYLNTYKNQSAEVHQLRLIFEKLTGKDLNWFFNQWYFAAGHPNIEIS
;
A
#
# COMPACT_ATOMS: atom_id res chain seq x y z
N PHE A 1 21.09 -7.36 -0.08
CA PHE A 1 22.01 -7.01 1.03
C PHE A 1 21.82 -7.98 2.20
N PRO A 2 22.88 -8.20 3.02
CA PRO A 2 22.76 -9.08 4.18
C PRO A 2 21.82 -8.48 5.23
N THR A 3 20.73 -9.18 5.55
CA THR A 3 19.76 -8.78 6.58
C THR A 3 19.00 -10.01 7.09
N ILE A 4 18.29 -9.86 8.18
CA ILE A 4 17.24 -10.81 8.57
C ILE A 4 16.01 -10.44 7.74
N ASP A 5 15.71 -11.25 6.73
CA ASP A 5 14.59 -11.02 5.81
C ASP A 5 13.25 -11.41 6.45
N ALA A 6 12.79 -10.54 7.36
CA ALA A 6 11.50 -10.69 8.03
C ALA A 6 10.84 -9.31 8.18
N PRO A 7 9.52 -9.20 8.03
CA PRO A 7 8.82 -7.91 8.01
C PRO A 7 8.89 -7.16 9.35
N ASN A 8 9.11 -7.86 10.46
CA ASN A 8 9.23 -7.28 11.79
C ASN A 8 10.63 -6.73 12.13
N GLN A 9 11.62 -6.88 11.24
CA GLN A 9 13.01 -6.45 11.46
C GLN A 9 13.23 -5.01 10.98
N LYS A 10 12.48 -4.07 11.56
CA LYS A 10 12.52 -2.66 11.16
C LYS A 10 13.83 -1.99 11.51
N THR A 11 14.41 -1.28 10.55
CA THR A 11 15.65 -0.50 10.68
C THR A 11 15.60 0.78 9.86
N SER A 12 16.45 1.76 10.17
CA SER A 12 16.77 2.89 9.32
C SER A 12 17.76 2.47 8.23
N GLU A 13 17.89 3.27 7.17
CA GLU A 13 18.85 3.01 6.12
C GLU A 13 19.66 4.24 5.68
N GLU A 14 20.85 3.98 5.22
CA GLU A 14 21.70 4.93 4.49
C GLU A 14 22.27 4.23 3.25
N ILE A 15 22.12 4.83 2.07
CA ILE A 15 22.60 4.25 0.83
C ILE A 15 23.39 5.29 0.00
N TYR A 16 24.53 4.86 -0.52
CA TYR A 16 25.36 5.64 -1.44
C TYR A 16 25.31 5.00 -2.81
N ILE A 17 24.69 5.67 -3.77
CA ILE A 17 24.49 5.16 -5.13
C ILE A 17 25.44 5.90 -6.07
N THR A 18 26.47 5.20 -6.59
CA THR A 18 27.42 5.78 -7.55
C THR A 18 27.06 5.37 -8.97
N VAL A 19 26.73 6.33 -9.79
CA VAL A 19 26.28 6.14 -11.18
C VAL A 19 26.94 7.12 -12.14
N PRO A 20 27.01 6.83 -13.45
CA PRO A 20 27.25 7.85 -14.47
C PRO A 20 26.28 9.02 -14.32
N ASP A 21 26.80 10.26 -14.45
CA ASP A 21 26.06 11.49 -14.14
C ASP A 21 24.77 11.68 -14.95
N LYS A 22 24.61 10.97 -16.05
CA LYS A 22 23.38 10.98 -16.86
C LYS A 22 22.18 10.29 -16.20
N PHE A 23 22.41 9.38 -15.26
CA PHE A 23 21.32 8.64 -14.59
C PHE A 23 20.75 9.40 -13.40
N VAL A 24 19.45 9.28 -13.22
CA VAL A 24 18.73 9.72 -12.03
C VAL A 24 18.68 8.55 -11.05
N THR A 25 18.78 8.86 -9.76
CA THR A 25 18.60 7.86 -8.69
C THR A 25 17.38 8.20 -7.84
N LEU A 26 16.75 7.17 -7.28
CA LEU A 26 15.70 7.26 -6.26
C LEU A 26 15.95 6.19 -5.20
N SER A 27 15.81 6.57 -3.93
CA SER A 27 15.76 5.62 -2.81
C SER A 27 14.79 6.11 -1.74
N ASN A 28 14.64 5.32 -0.67
CA ASN A 28 13.85 5.69 0.50
C ASN A 28 14.41 6.96 1.17
N GLY A 29 13.54 7.74 1.82
CA GLY A 29 13.96 8.93 2.57
C GLY A 29 14.41 10.11 1.69
N GLU A 30 15.41 10.83 2.13
CA GLU A 30 15.86 12.09 1.52
C GLU A 30 17.18 11.95 0.79
N LEU A 31 17.32 12.66 -0.33
CA LEU A 31 18.60 12.87 -1.00
C LEU A 31 19.38 13.94 -0.21
N VAL A 32 20.33 13.49 0.61
CA VAL A 32 21.11 14.36 1.50
C VAL A 32 22.18 15.13 0.77
N SER A 33 22.89 14.46 -0.16
CA SER A 33 23.96 15.09 -0.93
C SER A 33 24.25 14.36 -2.25
N GLN A 34 24.86 15.11 -3.16
CA GLN A 34 25.39 14.59 -4.43
C GLN A 34 26.83 15.05 -4.59
N SER A 35 27.74 14.13 -4.89
CA SER A 35 29.16 14.45 -5.15
C SER A 35 29.62 13.89 -6.49
N LYS A 36 30.22 14.73 -7.33
CA LYS A 36 30.76 14.35 -8.65
C LYS A 36 32.24 14.01 -8.58
N LYS A 37 32.61 12.92 -9.29
CA LYS A 37 33.99 12.54 -9.50
C LYS A 37 34.19 12.06 -10.96
N GLY A 38 34.76 12.90 -11.78
CA GLY A 38 34.87 12.64 -13.22
C GLY A 38 33.49 12.60 -13.88
N THR A 39 33.17 11.50 -14.57
CA THR A 39 31.91 11.28 -15.25
C THR A 39 30.85 10.62 -14.35
N ASN A 40 31.21 10.28 -13.12
CA ASN A 40 30.31 9.64 -12.16
C ASN A 40 29.85 10.62 -11.09
N ARG A 41 28.67 10.33 -10.53
CA ARG A 41 28.10 11.01 -9.38
C ARG A 41 27.76 9.96 -8.32
N THR A 42 27.99 10.30 -7.04
CA THR A 42 27.52 9.53 -5.89
C THR A 42 26.40 10.32 -5.22
N ASP A 43 25.25 9.70 -5.12
CA ASP A 43 24.06 10.22 -4.44
C ASP A 43 23.95 9.54 -3.08
N TYR A 44 23.87 10.35 -2.00
CA TYR A 44 23.68 9.87 -0.65
C TYR A 44 22.20 10.06 -0.26
N TRP A 45 21.51 8.95 -0.06
CA TRP A 45 20.15 8.87 0.42
C TRP A 45 20.12 8.41 1.87
N LYS A 46 19.20 8.96 2.67
CA LYS A 46 19.07 8.64 4.09
C LYS A 46 17.62 8.56 4.49
N PHE A 47 17.28 7.50 5.25
CA PHE A 47 15.98 7.32 5.86
C PHE A 47 16.13 6.97 7.33
N ASP A 48 15.84 7.94 8.22
CA ASP A 48 16.06 7.81 9.67
C ASP A 48 14.93 7.06 10.39
N GLN A 49 13.73 7.02 9.81
CA GLN A 49 12.61 6.28 10.39
C GLN A 49 12.80 4.78 10.16
N LYS A 50 12.29 3.98 11.10
CA LYS A 50 12.40 2.53 10.99
C LYS A 50 11.30 1.97 10.10
N HIS A 51 11.69 1.17 9.11
CA HIS A 51 10.80 0.41 8.23
C HIS A 51 11.34 -1.00 7.98
N ALA A 52 10.49 -1.86 7.40
CA ALA A 52 10.86 -3.26 7.16
C ALA A 52 11.88 -3.38 6.03
N PRO A 53 12.81 -4.37 6.07
CA PRO A 53 13.86 -4.53 5.05
C PRO A 53 13.32 -4.78 3.63
N TYR A 54 12.15 -5.42 3.49
CA TYR A 54 11.56 -5.68 2.18
C TYR A 54 11.11 -4.40 1.45
N LEU A 55 11.00 -3.28 2.17
CA LEU A 55 10.63 -1.96 1.65
C LEU A 55 11.83 -1.15 1.12
N PHE A 56 13.07 -1.65 1.29
CA PHE A 56 14.26 -0.97 0.79
C PHE A 56 14.23 -0.88 -0.72
N PHE A 57 14.64 0.28 -1.24
CA PHE A 57 14.51 0.59 -2.65
C PHE A 57 15.76 1.27 -3.23
N MET A 58 16.09 0.88 -4.44
CA MET A 58 17.11 1.55 -5.25
C MET A 58 16.66 1.59 -6.72
N GLY A 59 16.25 2.76 -7.19
CA GLY A 59 15.91 3.04 -8.59
C GLY A 59 17.04 3.80 -9.29
N ILE A 60 17.40 3.37 -10.51
CA ILE A 60 18.43 4.01 -11.34
C ILE A 60 17.95 3.97 -12.80
N GLY A 61 17.94 5.13 -13.47
CA GLY A 61 17.53 5.17 -14.86
C GLY A 61 17.62 6.58 -15.47
N GLU A 62 17.24 6.67 -16.74
CA GLU A 62 17.12 7.95 -17.46
C GLU A 62 15.68 8.46 -17.30
N TYR A 63 15.38 9.07 -16.16
CA TYR A 63 14.06 9.57 -15.79
C TYR A 63 13.96 11.09 -15.85
N GLU A 64 12.76 11.57 -16.25
CA GLU A 64 12.30 12.93 -15.95
C GLU A 64 11.56 12.92 -14.60
N ILE A 65 11.82 13.94 -13.77
CA ILE A 65 11.21 14.09 -12.46
C ILE A 65 10.13 15.16 -12.53
N ILE A 66 8.87 14.75 -12.50
CA ILE A 66 7.73 15.67 -12.47
C ILE A 66 7.38 15.95 -11.01
N LYS A 67 7.50 17.21 -10.62
CA LYS A 67 7.31 17.67 -9.23
C LYS A 67 5.85 17.99 -8.94
N ASP A 68 5.43 17.58 -7.75
CA ASP A 68 4.16 17.91 -7.14
C ASP A 68 4.33 18.04 -5.62
N SER A 69 3.26 18.29 -4.86
CA SER A 69 3.32 18.38 -3.40
C SER A 69 1.98 18.18 -2.73
N TYR A 70 2.00 17.62 -1.54
CA TYR A 70 0.92 17.66 -0.58
C TYR A 70 1.37 18.47 0.63
N LYS A 71 0.73 19.64 0.86
CA LYS A 71 1.22 20.61 1.87
C LYS A 71 2.71 20.92 1.62
N ASN A 72 3.57 20.64 2.58
CA ASN A 72 5.02 20.79 2.47
C ASN A 72 5.77 19.47 2.15
N ILE A 73 5.05 18.40 1.86
CA ILE A 73 5.62 17.08 1.53
C ILE A 73 5.84 17.03 0.01
N PRO A 74 7.08 16.81 -0.47
CA PRO A 74 7.32 16.59 -1.90
C PRO A 74 6.64 15.32 -2.40
N VAL A 75 5.91 15.44 -3.51
CA VAL A 75 5.35 14.33 -4.28
C VAL A 75 5.98 14.38 -5.66
N ASN A 76 6.70 13.32 -6.06
CA ASN A 76 7.45 13.33 -7.30
C ASN A 76 7.13 12.08 -8.14
N TYR A 77 7.08 12.27 -9.46
CA TYR A 77 6.83 11.19 -10.41
C TYR A 77 8.07 11.03 -11.29
N TYR A 78 8.71 9.85 -11.22
CA TYR A 78 9.89 9.48 -11.99
C TYR A 78 9.43 8.65 -13.17
N VAL A 79 9.42 9.25 -14.34
CA VAL A 79 8.89 8.64 -15.57
C VAL A 79 9.89 8.75 -16.71
N GLU A 80 9.80 7.84 -17.68
CA GLU A 80 10.56 7.99 -18.91
C GLU A 80 10.17 9.27 -19.66
N LYS A 81 11.12 9.87 -20.37
CA LYS A 81 10.97 11.17 -21.05
C LYS A 81 9.73 11.26 -21.93
N GLU A 82 9.37 10.19 -22.62
CA GLU A 82 8.19 10.18 -23.51
C GLU A 82 6.88 10.31 -22.74
N PHE A 83 6.83 9.89 -21.47
CA PHE A 83 5.65 9.94 -20.60
C PHE A 83 5.62 11.17 -19.68
N ALA A 84 6.71 11.96 -19.63
CA ALA A 84 6.78 13.16 -18.80
C ALA A 84 5.59 14.14 -19.03
N PRO A 85 5.11 14.38 -20.27
CA PRO A 85 3.96 15.25 -20.51
C PRO A 85 2.64 14.72 -19.89
N TYR A 86 2.53 13.43 -19.65
CA TYR A 86 1.31 12.74 -19.18
C TYR A 86 1.38 12.32 -17.72
N ALA A 87 2.52 12.51 -17.06
CA ALA A 87 2.74 12.03 -15.70
C ALA A 87 1.71 12.58 -14.70
N LYS A 88 1.26 13.82 -14.86
CA LYS A 88 0.21 14.39 -14.01
C LYS A 88 -1.20 13.88 -14.33
N ASP A 89 -1.44 13.45 -15.55
CA ASP A 89 -2.72 12.84 -15.91
C ASP A 89 -2.83 11.44 -15.29
N ILE A 90 -1.69 10.74 -15.12
CA ILE A 90 -1.62 9.41 -14.50
C ILE A 90 -1.60 9.52 -12.96
N PHE A 91 -0.69 10.31 -12.41
CA PHE A 91 -0.35 10.33 -10.98
C PHE A 91 -0.88 11.54 -10.22
N GLY A 92 -1.44 12.54 -10.91
CA GLY A 92 -1.73 13.86 -10.34
C GLY A 92 -2.84 13.88 -9.28
N LEU A 93 -3.60 12.80 -9.07
CA LEU A 93 -4.53 12.65 -7.97
C LEU A 93 -3.84 12.26 -6.64
N THR A 94 -2.57 11.90 -6.67
CA THR A 94 -1.82 11.45 -5.47
C THR A 94 -1.86 12.46 -4.31
N PRO A 95 -1.65 13.78 -4.51
CA PRO A 95 -1.78 14.74 -3.40
C PRO A 95 -3.18 14.78 -2.78
N GLU A 96 -4.24 14.64 -3.58
CA GLU A 96 -5.63 14.56 -3.09
C GLU A 96 -5.85 13.26 -2.29
N MET A 97 -5.32 12.13 -2.78
CA MET A 97 -5.39 10.84 -2.08
C MET A 97 -4.69 10.89 -0.72
N ILE A 98 -3.48 11.51 -0.64
CA ILE A 98 -2.76 11.68 0.63
C ILE A 98 -3.61 12.49 1.62
N GLY A 99 -4.24 13.57 1.17
CA GLY A 99 -5.15 14.37 1.99
C GLY A 99 -6.35 13.58 2.47
N PHE A 100 -7.03 12.92 1.56
CA PHE A 100 -8.21 12.11 1.85
C PHE A 100 -7.93 10.99 2.87
N PHE A 101 -6.87 10.21 2.67
CA PHE A 101 -6.54 9.13 3.60
C PHE A 101 -6.05 9.65 4.95
N SER A 102 -5.28 10.75 4.98
CA SER A 102 -4.87 11.40 6.24
C SER A 102 -6.08 11.81 7.07
N ASP A 103 -7.06 12.45 6.43
CA ASP A 103 -8.29 12.91 7.09
C ASP A 103 -9.17 11.73 7.51
N LYS A 104 -9.36 10.74 6.62
CA LYS A 104 -10.20 9.57 6.87
C LYS A 104 -9.68 8.70 8.02
N LEU A 105 -8.37 8.52 8.09
CA LEU A 105 -7.70 7.78 9.17
C LEU A 105 -7.48 8.63 10.43
N GLY A 106 -7.56 9.95 10.33
CA GLY A 106 -7.21 10.88 11.41
C GLY A 106 -5.75 10.76 11.84
N VAL A 107 -4.89 10.31 10.93
CA VAL A 107 -3.43 10.18 11.07
C VAL A 107 -2.79 10.78 9.83
N GLU A 108 -2.10 11.92 9.99
CA GLU A 108 -1.40 12.58 8.89
C GLU A 108 -0.41 11.63 8.22
N TYR A 109 -0.14 11.87 6.92
CA TYR A 109 0.89 11.13 6.18
C TYR A 109 2.22 11.18 6.95
N PRO A 110 2.78 10.02 7.35
CA PRO A 110 3.81 10.00 8.39
C PRO A 110 5.24 10.19 7.88
N TRP A 111 5.44 10.37 6.57
CA TRP A 111 6.74 10.34 5.93
C TRP A 111 7.14 11.70 5.33
N ASN A 112 8.44 11.86 5.02
CA ASN A 112 9.01 13.13 4.58
C ASN A 112 8.87 13.41 3.07
N LYS A 113 8.56 12.41 2.26
CA LYS A 113 8.24 12.53 0.83
C LYS A 113 7.34 11.38 0.37
N TYR A 114 6.78 11.53 -0.83
CA TYR A 114 6.14 10.44 -1.57
C TYR A 114 6.61 10.50 -3.02
N SER A 115 7.39 9.52 -3.46
CA SER A 115 7.86 9.43 -4.84
C SER A 115 7.31 8.16 -5.48
N GLN A 116 6.95 8.25 -6.76
CA GLN A 116 6.51 7.12 -7.57
C GLN A 116 7.45 7.00 -8.76
N ILE A 117 7.92 5.81 -9.06
CA ILE A 117 8.79 5.51 -10.18
C ILE A 117 8.18 4.38 -11.01
N VAL A 118 8.28 4.46 -12.33
CA VAL A 118 7.82 3.39 -13.23
C VAL A 118 9.02 2.65 -13.79
N GLY A 119 9.04 1.34 -13.63
CA GLY A 119 10.10 0.48 -14.16
C GLY A 119 9.56 -0.51 -15.19
N ARG A 120 10.40 -0.87 -16.15
CA ARG A 120 10.10 -1.89 -17.16
C ARG A 120 10.45 -3.28 -16.67
N ASP A 121 9.78 -4.28 -17.23
CA ASP A 121 9.98 -5.70 -16.91
C ASP A 121 9.88 -5.97 -15.39
N TYR A 122 9.03 -5.22 -14.69
CA TYR A 122 8.82 -5.43 -13.26
C TYR A 122 7.98 -6.70 -13.03
N VAL A 123 8.36 -7.48 -12.03
CA VAL A 123 7.75 -8.81 -11.77
C VAL A 123 6.33 -8.76 -11.19
N SER A 124 5.88 -7.58 -10.75
CA SER A 124 4.58 -7.34 -10.12
C SER A 124 3.95 -6.07 -10.68
N GLY A 125 2.69 -5.79 -10.32
CA GLY A 125 2.00 -4.56 -10.73
C GLY A 125 2.60 -3.32 -10.09
N ALA A 126 2.84 -3.36 -8.79
CA ALA A 126 3.47 -2.28 -8.01
C ALA A 126 4.07 -2.81 -6.70
N MET A 127 4.70 -1.90 -5.92
CA MET A 127 5.32 -2.19 -4.64
C MET A 127 5.43 -0.92 -3.80
N GLU A 128 5.03 -1.00 -2.56
CA GLU A 128 4.89 0.09 -1.59
C GLU A 128 6.21 0.58 -0.98
N ASN A 129 7.36 0.37 -1.59
CA ASN A 129 8.65 0.76 -1.00
C ASN A 129 8.56 2.14 -0.33
N THR A 130 8.80 2.21 0.98
CA THR A 130 8.50 3.39 1.81
C THR A 130 9.07 4.67 1.21
N THR A 131 8.22 5.63 0.88
CA THR A 131 8.55 6.92 0.23
C THR A 131 9.06 6.84 -1.22
N ALA A 132 9.17 5.65 -1.82
CA ALA A 132 9.74 5.43 -3.14
C ALA A 132 9.02 4.29 -3.89
N VAL A 133 7.71 4.43 -4.07
CA VAL A 133 6.80 3.44 -4.66
C VAL A 133 7.21 3.07 -6.07
N MET A 134 7.31 1.77 -6.34
CA MET A 134 7.58 1.22 -7.65
C MET A 134 6.28 0.83 -8.34
N HIS A 135 6.12 1.22 -9.60
CA HIS A 135 5.06 0.75 -10.49
C HIS A 135 5.66 0.00 -11.69
N GLY A 136 4.98 -1.02 -12.15
CA GLY A 136 5.25 -1.67 -13.44
C GLY A 136 4.94 -0.76 -14.62
N GLU A 137 5.38 -1.14 -15.80
CA GLU A 137 5.20 -0.35 -17.02
C GLU A 137 3.74 -0.20 -17.49
N GLU A 138 2.83 -0.98 -16.92
CA GLU A 138 1.38 -0.84 -17.10
C GLU A 138 0.86 0.50 -16.59
N ALA A 139 1.62 1.17 -15.69
CA ALA A 139 1.30 2.52 -15.24
C ALA A 139 1.43 3.57 -16.35
N TYR A 140 2.21 3.29 -17.39
CA TYR A 140 2.35 4.20 -18.52
C TYR A 140 1.08 4.20 -19.38
N GLN A 141 0.43 5.35 -19.41
CA GLN A 141 -0.79 5.58 -20.20
C GLN A 141 -0.63 6.83 -21.06
N LYS A 142 -1.10 6.75 -22.30
CA LYS A 142 -1.19 7.91 -23.23
C LYS A 142 -2.59 8.53 -23.13
N PRO A 143 -2.78 9.77 -23.55
CA PRO A 143 -4.06 10.48 -23.42
C PRO A 143 -5.27 9.71 -23.96
N GLY A 144 -5.11 8.95 -25.06
CA GLY A 144 -6.19 8.14 -25.60
C GLY A 144 -6.63 6.98 -24.70
N GLN A 145 -5.76 6.51 -23.82
CA GLN A 145 -6.07 5.46 -22.86
C GLN A 145 -6.71 6.00 -21.57
N LEU A 146 -6.51 7.29 -21.29
CA LEU A 146 -7.05 8.00 -20.12
C LEU A 146 -8.44 8.64 -20.35
N ILE A 147 -9.03 8.48 -21.54
CA ILE A 147 -10.31 9.12 -21.90
C ILE A 147 -11.45 8.60 -21.02
N ASP A 148 -11.53 7.28 -20.86
CA ASP A 148 -12.62 6.65 -20.11
C ASP A 148 -12.28 6.53 -18.64
N GLU A 149 -11.05 6.09 -18.32
CA GLU A 149 -10.62 5.80 -16.96
C GLU A 149 -9.08 5.80 -16.86
N ASN A 150 -8.54 6.23 -15.73
CA ASN A 150 -7.17 5.93 -15.35
C ASN A 150 -7.15 4.55 -14.69
N VAL A 151 -6.77 3.51 -15.44
CA VAL A 151 -6.76 2.12 -14.96
C VAL A 151 -5.78 1.88 -13.79
N GLN A 152 -4.82 2.80 -13.57
CA GLN A 152 -3.86 2.71 -12.46
C GLN A 152 -4.30 3.45 -11.19
N GLU A 153 -5.43 4.14 -11.21
CA GLU A 153 -5.88 4.95 -10.08
C GLU A 153 -6.10 4.12 -8.81
N ASN A 154 -6.65 2.91 -8.94
CA ASN A 154 -6.80 1.98 -7.83
C ASN A 154 -5.44 1.55 -7.28
N THR A 155 -4.50 1.16 -8.16
CA THR A 155 -3.14 0.77 -7.77
C THR A 155 -2.42 1.91 -7.05
N ILE A 156 -2.56 3.15 -7.52
CA ILE A 156 -1.97 4.31 -6.85
C ILE A 156 -2.55 4.51 -5.44
N ALA A 157 -3.86 4.34 -5.27
CA ALA A 157 -4.52 4.40 -3.96
C ALA A 157 -4.05 3.26 -3.04
N HIS A 158 -3.95 2.05 -3.57
CA HIS A 158 -3.46 0.84 -2.90
C HIS A 158 -2.04 1.05 -2.34
N GLU A 159 -1.08 1.38 -3.19
CA GLU A 159 0.32 1.58 -2.81
C GLU A 159 0.50 2.75 -1.84
N LEU A 160 -0.29 3.80 -2.00
CA LEU A 160 -0.27 4.91 -1.07
C LEU A 160 -0.78 4.51 0.32
N PHE A 161 -1.85 3.70 0.40
CA PHE A 161 -2.44 3.31 1.68
C PHE A 161 -1.53 2.41 2.50
N HIS A 162 -0.68 1.64 1.84
CA HIS A 162 0.37 0.87 2.49
C HIS A 162 1.29 1.72 3.38
N HIS A 163 1.46 3.01 3.09
CA HIS A 163 2.28 3.90 3.91
C HIS A 163 1.76 4.04 5.35
N TRP A 164 0.48 3.69 5.61
CA TRP A 164 -0.07 3.52 6.96
C TRP A 164 -0.16 2.04 7.35
N PHE A 165 -0.66 1.18 6.45
CA PHE A 165 -0.88 -0.26 6.68
C PHE A 165 0.09 -1.10 5.84
N GLY A 166 1.26 -1.38 6.37
CA GLY A 166 2.39 -2.02 5.73
C GLY A 166 3.70 -1.38 6.17
N ASP A 167 3.83 -0.07 5.98
CA ASP A 167 5.06 0.67 6.28
C ASP A 167 5.09 1.19 7.73
N LEU A 168 4.08 1.97 8.12
CA LEU A 168 4.02 2.55 9.47
C LEU A 168 3.75 1.47 10.53
N VAL A 169 2.73 0.66 10.30
CA VAL A 169 2.45 -0.55 11.07
C VAL A 169 2.54 -1.72 10.10
N THR A 170 3.47 -2.62 10.32
CA THR A 170 3.77 -3.75 9.45
C THR A 170 3.24 -5.05 10.06
N ALA A 171 2.80 -5.99 9.24
CA ALA A 171 2.52 -7.35 9.69
C ALA A 171 3.73 -7.94 10.43
N GLU A 172 3.49 -8.58 11.58
CA GLU A 172 4.57 -9.16 12.41
C GLU A 172 5.30 -10.27 11.65
N SER A 173 4.55 -11.02 10.87
CA SER A 173 5.04 -12.07 9.98
C SER A 173 4.16 -12.14 8.74
N TRP A 174 4.62 -12.80 7.69
CA TRP A 174 3.82 -13.00 6.48
C TRP A 174 2.51 -13.73 6.73
N SER A 175 2.39 -14.47 7.84
CA SER A 175 1.12 -15.06 8.29
C SER A 175 0.02 -14.05 8.49
N ASN A 176 0.38 -12.81 8.83
CA ASN A 176 -0.54 -11.69 9.09
C ASN A 176 -0.59 -10.70 7.90
N LEU A 177 -0.22 -11.10 6.69
CA LEU A 177 -0.16 -10.24 5.50
C LEU A 177 -1.46 -9.48 5.23
N THR A 178 -2.60 -10.02 5.66
CA THR A 178 -3.91 -9.35 5.62
C THR A 178 -3.89 -7.95 6.26
N LEU A 179 -3.01 -7.68 7.24
CA LEU A 179 -2.86 -6.36 7.86
C LEU A 179 -2.23 -5.32 6.92
N ASN A 180 -1.55 -5.75 5.89
CA ASN A 180 -1.03 -4.91 4.82
C ASN A 180 -2.02 -4.92 3.63
N GLU A 181 -2.18 -6.05 2.97
CA GLU A 181 -2.83 -6.17 1.67
C GLU A 181 -4.36 -5.99 1.70
N SER A 182 -5.02 -6.52 2.73
CA SER A 182 -6.48 -6.32 2.83
C SER A 182 -6.84 -4.86 3.04
N PHE A 183 -6.02 -4.12 3.79
CA PHE A 183 -6.22 -2.69 4.01
C PHE A 183 -5.94 -1.88 2.74
N ALA A 184 -4.87 -2.20 2.03
CA ALA A 184 -4.54 -1.54 0.77
C ALA A 184 -5.62 -1.83 -0.30
N ASN A 185 -6.07 -3.06 -0.45
CA ASN A 185 -7.19 -3.40 -1.34
C ASN A 185 -8.48 -2.65 -0.93
N TYR A 186 -8.78 -2.55 0.38
CA TYR A 186 -9.94 -1.81 0.85
C TYR A 186 -9.84 -0.29 0.60
N SER A 187 -8.65 0.25 0.52
CA SER A 187 -8.44 1.66 0.20
C SER A 187 -8.96 2.05 -1.18
N GLU A 188 -8.93 1.12 -2.13
CA GLU A 188 -9.47 1.30 -3.48
C GLU A 188 -10.98 1.58 -3.42
N TYR A 189 -11.72 0.79 -2.59
CA TYR A 189 -13.12 1.05 -2.30
C TYR A 189 -13.33 2.43 -1.65
N LEU A 190 -12.54 2.76 -0.62
CA LEU A 190 -12.65 4.03 0.10
C LEU A 190 -12.40 5.24 -0.80
N TRP A 191 -11.42 5.14 -1.69
CA TRP A 191 -11.11 6.18 -2.66
C TRP A 191 -12.24 6.34 -3.68
N ARG A 192 -12.73 5.24 -4.25
CA ARG A 192 -13.85 5.26 -5.19
C ARG A 192 -15.13 5.80 -4.54
N GLU A 193 -15.42 5.43 -3.29
CA GLU A 193 -16.56 5.96 -2.52
C GLU A 193 -16.48 7.48 -2.38
N TYR A 194 -15.29 8.01 -2.07
CA TYR A 194 -15.03 9.44 -1.94
C TYR A 194 -15.10 10.16 -3.29
N LYS A 195 -14.39 9.66 -4.29
CA LYS A 195 -14.17 10.36 -5.56
C LYS A 195 -15.35 10.26 -6.52
N TYR A 196 -15.97 9.10 -6.62
CA TYR A 196 -16.98 8.74 -7.62
C TYR A 196 -18.32 8.36 -7.02
N GLY A 197 -18.42 8.29 -5.71
CA GLY A 197 -19.64 7.95 -4.97
C GLY A 197 -19.84 6.46 -4.76
N LYS A 198 -20.81 6.17 -3.88
CA LYS A 198 -21.04 4.84 -3.33
C LYS A 198 -21.31 3.78 -4.40
N VAL A 199 -22.09 4.08 -5.44
CA VAL A 199 -22.42 3.10 -6.49
C VAL A 199 -21.17 2.62 -7.22
N ASN A 200 -20.24 3.54 -7.53
CA ASN A 200 -18.98 3.19 -8.18
C ASN A 200 -18.10 2.29 -7.28
N ALA A 201 -18.04 2.61 -5.99
CA ALA A 201 -17.32 1.78 -5.01
C ALA A 201 -17.93 0.39 -4.86
N GLU A 202 -19.27 0.29 -4.84
CA GLU A 202 -19.98 -1.01 -4.74
C GLU A 202 -19.77 -1.87 -6.00
N MET A 203 -19.69 -1.27 -7.19
CA MET A 203 -19.33 -1.99 -8.41
C MET A 203 -17.93 -2.60 -8.30
N HIS A 204 -16.95 -1.81 -7.86
CA HIS A 204 -15.58 -2.29 -7.63
C HIS A 204 -15.53 -3.41 -6.57
N ALA A 205 -16.27 -3.27 -5.47
CA ALA A 205 -16.36 -4.31 -4.45
C ALA A 205 -16.98 -5.60 -5.00
N HIS A 206 -17.96 -5.50 -5.90
CA HIS A 206 -18.56 -6.66 -6.57
C HIS A 206 -17.54 -7.38 -7.48
N GLU A 207 -16.78 -6.62 -8.28
CA GLU A 207 -15.72 -7.17 -9.12
C GLU A 207 -14.65 -7.90 -8.29
N ASN A 208 -14.21 -7.30 -7.17
CA ASN A 208 -13.29 -7.92 -6.24
C ASN A 208 -13.84 -9.22 -5.62
N MET A 209 -15.11 -9.23 -5.25
CA MET A 209 -15.77 -10.42 -4.70
C MET A 209 -15.91 -11.53 -5.77
N ASP A 210 -16.27 -11.18 -6.99
CA ASP A 210 -16.36 -12.12 -8.12
C ASP A 210 -15.00 -12.75 -8.42
N ALA A 211 -13.92 -11.96 -8.41
CA ALA A 211 -12.57 -12.48 -8.58
C ALA A 211 -12.21 -13.51 -7.50
N TYR A 212 -12.52 -13.23 -6.22
CA TYR A 212 -12.30 -14.18 -5.13
C TYR A 212 -13.13 -15.46 -5.31
N LEU A 213 -14.43 -15.34 -5.61
CA LEU A 213 -15.35 -16.50 -5.73
C LEU A 213 -14.97 -17.41 -6.90
N ASN A 214 -14.46 -16.85 -8.00
CA ASN A 214 -14.03 -17.62 -9.17
C ASN A 214 -12.60 -18.18 -9.06
N GLY A 215 -11.83 -17.78 -8.04
CA GLY A 215 -10.41 -18.08 -7.88
C GLY A 215 -10.08 -19.41 -7.20
N GLN A 216 -11.05 -20.24 -6.80
CA GLN A 216 -10.85 -21.51 -6.11
C GLN A 216 -10.07 -21.39 -4.78
N ASN A 217 -10.41 -20.39 -3.98
CA ASN A 217 -9.68 -20.02 -2.75
C ASN A 217 -10.36 -20.47 -1.45
N GLU A 218 -11.41 -21.29 -1.51
CA GLU A 218 -12.28 -21.62 -0.38
C GLU A 218 -11.58 -22.38 0.76
N SER A 219 -10.46 -23.05 0.46
CA SER A 219 -9.69 -23.79 1.46
C SER A 219 -8.72 -22.94 2.28
N LYS A 220 -8.52 -21.68 1.87
CA LYS A 220 -7.53 -20.80 2.49
C LYS A 220 -8.14 -19.86 3.53
N THR A 221 -7.40 -19.64 4.62
CA THR A 221 -7.74 -18.65 5.66
C THR A 221 -6.99 -17.34 5.42
N LEU A 222 -7.42 -16.22 5.99
CA LEU A 222 -6.67 -14.95 5.91
C LEU A 222 -5.35 -15.03 6.68
N VAL A 223 -5.38 -15.54 7.91
CA VAL A 223 -4.15 -15.76 8.68
C VAL A 223 -3.70 -17.20 8.49
N ARG A 224 -2.49 -17.39 7.98
CA ARG A 224 -1.93 -18.71 7.65
C ARG A 224 -0.51 -18.83 8.21
N PHE A 225 -0.33 -19.69 9.19
CA PHE A 225 1.00 -19.99 9.76
C PHE A 225 1.71 -21.15 9.03
N ASN A 226 0.99 -21.87 8.19
CA ASN A 226 1.50 -23.01 7.44
C ASN A 226 1.53 -22.67 5.96
N TYR A 227 2.58 -22.00 5.51
CA TYR A 227 2.90 -21.73 4.10
C TYR A 227 4.33 -22.21 3.82
N ASP A 228 4.56 -22.73 2.63
CA ASP A 228 5.88 -23.21 2.22
C ASP A 228 6.75 -22.07 1.69
N ASP A 229 6.14 -21.14 0.93
CA ASP A 229 6.75 -19.92 0.43
C ASP A 229 5.92 -18.71 0.84
N LYS A 230 6.56 -17.61 1.20
CA LYS A 230 5.88 -16.34 1.52
C LYS A 230 5.02 -15.84 0.35
N GLU A 231 5.43 -16.11 -0.89
CA GLU A 231 4.70 -15.73 -2.10
C GLU A 231 3.30 -16.39 -2.17
N ASP A 232 3.08 -17.53 -1.52
CA ASP A 232 1.77 -18.18 -1.40
C ASP A 232 0.74 -17.34 -0.60
N MET A 233 1.23 -16.35 0.16
CA MET A 233 0.38 -15.45 0.92
C MET A 233 -0.22 -14.33 0.07
N PHE A 234 0.38 -13.99 -1.07
CA PHE A 234 -0.06 -12.93 -1.99
C PHE A 234 -1.11 -13.48 -2.96
N ASP A 235 -2.35 -13.55 -2.51
CA ASP A 235 -3.45 -14.15 -3.26
C ASP A 235 -4.80 -13.42 -3.05
N LEU A 236 -5.82 -13.83 -3.81
CA LEU A 236 -7.17 -13.25 -3.73
C LEU A 236 -7.82 -13.35 -2.33
N VAL A 237 -7.28 -14.17 -1.43
CA VAL A 237 -7.74 -14.23 -0.04
C VAL A 237 -7.17 -13.04 0.74
N SER A 238 -5.88 -12.81 0.68
CA SER A 238 -5.22 -11.69 1.37
C SER A 238 -5.67 -10.33 0.85
N TYR A 239 -5.96 -10.22 -0.45
CA TYR A 239 -6.41 -8.98 -1.10
C TYR A 239 -7.94 -8.87 -1.06
N ASN A 240 -8.64 -9.56 -1.94
CA ASN A 240 -10.06 -9.36 -2.24
C ASN A 240 -10.98 -9.78 -1.10
N LYS A 241 -10.83 -11.01 -0.58
CA LYS A 241 -11.60 -11.48 0.59
C LYS A 241 -11.32 -10.61 1.80
N GLY A 242 -10.05 -10.28 2.05
CA GLY A 242 -9.66 -9.44 3.18
C GLY A 242 -10.27 -8.05 3.12
N GLY A 243 -10.26 -7.39 1.97
CA GLY A 243 -10.91 -6.11 1.74
C GLY A 243 -12.42 -6.17 1.98
N ALA A 244 -13.10 -7.22 1.48
CA ALA A 244 -14.53 -7.43 1.73
C ALA A 244 -14.84 -7.63 3.23
N ILE A 245 -13.97 -8.35 3.96
CA ILE A 245 -14.13 -8.55 5.41
C ILE A 245 -13.95 -7.25 6.19
N LEU A 246 -13.03 -6.39 5.79
CA LEU A 246 -12.89 -5.04 6.38
C LEU A 246 -14.14 -4.20 6.13
N HIS A 247 -14.72 -4.28 4.94
CA HIS A 247 -16.00 -3.61 4.66
C HIS A 247 -17.13 -4.15 5.54
N MET A 248 -17.26 -5.47 5.70
CA MET A 248 -18.21 -6.08 6.62
C MET A 248 -18.02 -5.61 8.05
N LEU A 249 -16.76 -5.52 8.52
CA LEU A 249 -16.46 -5.04 9.87
C LEU A 249 -16.86 -3.57 10.04
N ARG A 250 -16.60 -2.72 9.03
CA ARG A 250 -17.06 -1.32 8.99
C ARG A 250 -18.59 -1.23 9.10
N VAL A 251 -19.31 -2.02 8.32
CA VAL A 251 -20.77 -2.04 8.36
C VAL A 251 -21.29 -2.49 9.71
N TYR A 252 -20.68 -3.52 10.31
CA TYR A 252 -21.08 -4.06 11.61
C TYR A 252 -20.81 -3.10 12.78
N LEU A 253 -19.68 -2.38 12.75
CA LEU A 253 -19.28 -1.45 13.82
C LEU A 253 -19.85 -0.04 13.63
N GLY A 254 -20.11 0.36 12.38
CA GLY A 254 -20.39 1.72 11.95
C GLY A 254 -19.12 2.51 11.69
N ASP A 255 -19.24 3.54 10.85
CA ASP A 255 -18.09 4.34 10.36
C ASP A 255 -17.27 4.96 11.51
N GLU A 256 -17.94 5.57 12.48
CA GLU A 256 -17.27 6.25 13.58
C GLU A 256 -16.38 5.29 14.39
N ALA A 257 -16.91 4.14 14.80
CA ALA A 257 -16.15 3.17 15.56
C ALA A 257 -15.05 2.52 14.72
N PHE A 258 -15.32 2.23 13.45
CA PHE A 258 -14.34 1.63 12.55
C PHE A 258 -13.12 2.55 12.35
N PHE A 259 -13.32 3.78 11.90
CA PHE A 259 -12.20 4.70 11.65
C PHE A 259 -11.52 5.19 12.94
N THR A 260 -12.25 5.34 14.05
CA THR A 260 -11.63 5.61 15.36
C THR A 260 -10.75 4.45 15.79
N GLY A 261 -11.18 3.20 15.57
CA GLY A 261 -10.38 2.01 15.85
C GLY A 261 -9.11 1.94 15.00
N LEU A 262 -9.20 2.23 13.70
CA LEU A 262 -8.03 2.30 12.82
C LEU A 262 -7.04 3.39 13.27
N LYS A 263 -7.53 4.57 13.63
CA LYS A 263 -6.71 5.64 14.20
C LYS A 263 -5.97 5.19 15.46
N GLN A 264 -6.67 4.51 16.38
CA GLN A 264 -6.06 3.99 17.60
C GLN A 264 -5.03 2.91 17.31
N TYR A 265 -5.32 1.99 16.37
CA TYR A 265 -4.39 0.96 15.93
C TYR A 265 -3.10 1.57 15.37
N LEU A 266 -3.19 2.48 14.42
CA LEU A 266 -2.05 3.15 13.83
C LEU A 266 -1.21 3.92 14.87
N ASN A 267 -1.85 4.66 15.78
CA ASN A 267 -1.11 5.39 16.81
C ASN A 267 -0.47 4.48 17.87
N THR A 268 -1.11 3.35 18.21
CA THR A 268 -0.60 2.41 19.21
C THR A 268 0.62 1.65 18.70
N TYR A 269 0.58 1.23 17.43
CA TYR A 269 1.63 0.38 16.84
C TYR A 269 2.54 1.13 15.85
N LYS A 270 2.49 2.45 15.83
CA LYS A 270 3.36 3.29 14.99
C LYS A 270 4.82 2.84 15.07
N ASN A 271 5.45 2.63 13.89
CA ASN A 271 6.82 2.14 13.72
C ASN A 271 7.10 0.76 14.34
N GLN A 272 6.06 -0.02 14.56
CA GLN A 272 6.12 -1.38 15.11
C GLN A 272 5.48 -2.37 14.13
N SER A 273 5.50 -3.64 14.52
CA SER A 273 4.79 -4.70 13.84
C SER A 273 3.61 -5.19 14.68
N ALA A 274 2.58 -5.73 14.03
CA ALA A 274 1.37 -6.18 14.70
C ALA A 274 0.83 -7.49 14.10
N GLU A 275 0.08 -8.22 14.91
CA GLU A 275 -0.74 -9.36 14.51
C GLU A 275 -2.22 -8.98 14.44
N VAL A 276 -3.02 -9.80 13.77
CA VAL A 276 -4.48 -9.59 13.64
C VAL A 276 -5.19 -9.48 14.99
N HIS A 277 -4.72 -10.21 16.02
CA HIS A 277 -5.30 -10.13 17.36
C HIS A 277 -5.18 -8.74 17.98
N GLN A 278 -4.11 -8.01 17.70
CA GLN A 278 -3.93 -6.65 18.20
C GLN A 278 -4.93 -5.68 17.58
N LEU A 279 -5.25 -5.83 16.29
CA LEU A 279 -6.32 -5.07 15.66
C LEU A 279 -7.70 -5.37 16.30
N ARG A 280 -8.02 -6.67 16.52
CA ARG A 280 -9.25 -7.09 17.20
C ARG A 280 -9.38 -6.44 18.59
N LEU A 281 -8.33 -6.50 19.40
CA LEU A 281 -8.34 -5.97 20.76
C LEU A 281 -8.54 -4.44 20.81
N ILE A 282 -8.06 -3.70 19.81
CA ILE A 282 -8.36 -2.26 19.68
C ILE A 282 -9.86 -2.04 19.49
N PHE A 283 -10.48 -2.77 18.56
CA PHE A 283 -11.93 -2.63 18.33
C PHE A 283 -12.78 -3.09 19.51
N GLU A 284 -12.43 -4.20 20.17
CA GLU A 284 -13.13 -4.67 21.37
C GLU A 284 -13.05 -3.66 22.50
N LYS A 285 -11.87 -3.11 22.78
CA LYS A 285 -11.66 -2.08 23.79
C LYS A 285 -12.46 -0.80 23.50
N LEU A 286 -12.51 -0.40 22.24
CA LEU A 286 -13.21 0.81 21.81
C LEU A 286 -14.74 0.66 21.92
N THR A 287 -15.26 -0.49 21.49
CA THR A 287 -16.71 -0.70 21.30
C THR A 287 -17.38 -1.43 22.45
N GLY A 288 -16.62 -2.11 23.31
CA GLY A 288 -17.15 -3.03 24.31
C GLY A 288 -17.79 -4.30 23.76
N LYS A 289 -17.68 -4.53 22.44
CA LYS A 289 -18.23 -5.73 21.79
C LYS A 289 -17.21 -6.86 21.80
N ASP A 290 -17.67 -8.09 22.03
CA ASP A 290 -16.85 -9.28 21.76
C ASP A 290 -16.80 -9.52 20.24
N LEU A 291 -15.60 -9.49 19.68
CA LEU A 291 -15.34 -9.72 18.26
C LEU A 291 -14.61 -11.05 18.01
N ASN A 292 -14.40 -11.88 19.04
CA ASN A 292 -13.75 -13.19 18.87
C ASN A 292 -14.48 -14.04 17.82
N TRP A 293 -15.81 -14.08 17.85
CA TRP A 293 -16.60 -14.82 16.87
C TRP A 293 -16.34 -14.33 15.44
N PHE A 294 -16.26 -12.99 15.22
CA PHE A 294 -16.04 -12.41 13.90
C PHE A 294 -14.64 -12.77 13.36
N PHE A 295 -13.60 -12.56 14.18
CA PHE A 295 -12.23 -12.87 13.76
C PHE A 295 -12.01 -14.37 13.60
N ASN A 296 -12.54 -15.22 14.47
CA ASN A 296 -12.46 -16.67 14.33
C ASN A 296 -13.13 -17.15 13.02
N GLN A 297 -14.29 -16.61 12.69
CA GLN A 297 -15.02 -16.99 11.48
C GLN A 297 -14.37 -16.46 10.20
N TRP A 298 -13.85 -15.24 10.19
CA TRP A 298 -13.46 -14.57 8.96
C TRP A 298 -11.95 -14.51 8.73
N TYR A 299 -11.14 -14.45 9.77
CA TYR A 299 -9.69 -14.42 9.66
C TYR A 299 -9.03 -15.78 9.82
N PHE A 300 -9.59 -16.64 10.71
CA PHE A 300 -8.98 -17.92 11.06
C PHE A 300 -9.72 -19.14 10.51
N ALA A 301 -10.91 -19.00 9.95
CA ALA A 301 -11.60 -20.05 9.22
C ALA A 301 -11.58 -19.81 7.71
N ALA A 302 -11.63 -20.90 6.95
CA ALA A 302 -11.66 -20.89 5.50
C ALA A 302 -13.11 -20.79 4.98
N GLY A 303 -13.26 -20.49 3.69
CA GLY A 303 -14.53 -20.50 2.98
C GLY A 303 -15.30 -19.17 3.04
N HIS A 304 -16.54 -19.23 2.59
CA HIS A 304 -17.52 -18.15 2.56
C HIS A 304 -18.93 -18.76 2.71
N PRO A 305 -19.96 -17.96 3.09
CA PRO A 305 -21.32 -18.46 3.20
C PRO A 305 -21.90 -18.88 1.85
N ASN A 306 -22.62 -19.99 1.82
CA ASN A 306 -23.52 -20.35 0.74
C ASN A 306 -24.95 -20.04 1.20
N ILE A 307 -25.61 -19.11 0.50
CA ILE A 307 -26.94 -18.63 0.88
C ILE A 307 -27.96 -19.10 -0.17
N GLU A 308 -28.96 -19.84 0.24
CA GLU A 308 -30.14 -20.14 -0.57
C GLU A 308 -31.27 -19.18 -0.19
N ILE A 309 -31.86 -18.53 -1.18
CA ILE A 309 -33.01 -17.65 -1.02
C ILE A 309 -34.20 -18.35 -1.64
N SER A 310 -35.19 -18.72 -0.82
CA SER A 310 -36.47 -19.37 -1.23
C SER A 310 -37.63 -18.39 -1.19
#